data_11144ef9783a832b001049e216b89bbc
#
_entry.id   11144ef9783a832b001049e216b89bbc
#
_cell.length_a   1.000
_cell.length_b   1.000
_cell.length_c   1.000
_cell.angle_alpha   90.00
_cell.angle_beta   90.00
_cell.angle_gamma   90.00
#
_symmetry.space_group_name_H-M   'P 1'
#
loop_
_entity.id
_entity.type
_entity.pdbx_description
1 polymer ?
#
loop_
_entity_poly.entity_id
_entity_poly.type
_entity_poly.pdbx_seq_one_letter_code
_entity_poly.pdbx_strand_id
1 'polypeptide(L)'
;CREGTKRMLEILTRIVNNEGSLEDLDLLEELSRTITETALCGLGQAACNPVVSTLKYFRKEYLAHVVDHHCPICNGRKRRLVIKPELCKGCGKCKRNCPMEAISGEIRMPHTIDNEKCIHCGACWGACPFGAIDAIEED
;
A
#
# COMPACT_ATOMS: atom_id res chain seq x y z
N CYS A 1 20.00 11.64 -1.47
CA CYS A 1 18.99 10.57 -1.59
C CYS A 1 18.24 10.30 -0.28
N ARG A 2 18.88 10.14 0.89
CA ARG A 2 18.23 9.81 2.16
C ARG A 2 17.13 10.80 2.54
N GLU A 3 17.45 12.09 2.61
CA GLU A 3 16.46 13.12 2.96
C GLU A 3 15.41 13.31 1.88
N GLY A 4 15.83 13.27 0.60
CA GLY A 4 14.91 13.42 -0.51
C GLY A 4 13.87 12.31 -0.58
N THR A 5 14.25 11.04 -0.43
CA THR A 5 13.32 9.91 -0.42
C THR A 5 12.37 9.95 0.79
N LYS A 6 12.83 10.44 1.95
CA LYS A 6 11.96 10.68 3.11
C LYS A 6 10.89 11.73 2.80
N ARG A 7 11.27 12.85 2.17
CA ARG A 7 10.31 13.89 1.75
C ARG A 7 9.32 13.36 0.71
N MET A 8 9.79 12.56 -0.24
CA MET A 8 8.89 11.90 -1.20
C MET A 8 7.88 10.99 -0.51
N LEU A 9 8.30 10.22 0.51
CA LEU A 9 7.39 9.38 1.29
C LEU A 9 6.33 10.21 2.02
N GLU A 10 6.71 11.33 2.62
CA GLU A 10 5.77 12.24 3.30
C GLU A 10 4.72 12.79 2.33
N ILE A 11 5.13 13.21 1.12
CA ILE A 11 4.22 13.70 0.08
C ILE A 11 3.28 12.57 -0.42
N LEU A 12 3.84 11.40 -0.74
CA LEU A 12 3.05 10.25 -1.19
C LEU A 12 2.04 9.81 -0.12
N THR A 13 2.40 9.88 1.15
CA THR A 13 1.49 9.56 2.26
C THR A 13 0.31 10.54 2.30
N ARG A 14 0.54 11.84 2.11
CA ARG A 14 -0.56 12.82 2.01
C ARG A 14 -1.47 12.53 0.82
N ILE A 15 -0.90 12.23 -0.34
CA ILE A 15 -1.67 11.88 -1.55
C ILE A 15 -2.55 10.65 -1.31
N VAL A 16 -2.01 9.59 -0.72
CA VAL A 16 -2.76 8.35 -0.42
C VAL A 16 -3.88 8.59 0.59
N ASN A 17 -3.67 9.50 1.54
CA ASN A 17 -4.69 9.88 2.52
C ASN A 17 -5.72 10.89 1.98
N ASN A 18 -5.68 11.23 0.69
CA ASN A 18 -6.52 12.25 0.05
C ASN A 18 -6.33 13.67 0.64
N GLU A 19 -5.15 13.95 1.19
CA GLU A 19 -4.75 15.26 1.72
C GLU A 19 -3.75 15.97 0.78
N GLY A 20 -3.44 15.36 -0.36
CA GLY A 20 -2.51 15.87 -1.35
C GLY A 20 -3.10 17.02 -2.18
N SER A 21 -2.21 17.82 -2.79
CA SER A 21 -2.53 18.91 -3.70
C SER A 21 -1.84 18.72 -5.06
N LEU A 22 -2.25 19.52 -6.06
CA LEU A 22 -1.56 19.52 -7.37
C LEU A 22 -0.10 19.93 -7.24
N GLU A 23 0.22 20.84 -6.31
CA GLU A 23 1.59 21.27 -6.04
C GLU A 23 2.47 20.11 -5.53
N ASP A 24 1.88 19.14 -4.84
CA ASP A 24 2.58 17.94 -4.39
C ASP A 24 3.07 17.06 -5.56
N LEU A 25 2.34 17.04 -6.68
CA LEU A 25 2.77 16.30 -7.86
C LEU A 25 3.98 16.96 -8.53
N ASP A 26 3.95 18.29 -8.65
CA ASP A 26 5.06 19.06 -9.20
C ASP A 26 6.30 18.95 -8.30
N LEU A 27 6.09 18.99 -6.98
CA LEU A 27 7.15 18.82 -5.99
C LEU A 27 7.77 17.42 -6.03
N LEU A 28 6.98 16.37 -6.27
CA LEU A 28 7.51 15.00 -6.46
C LEU A 28 8.39 14.90 -7.70
N GLU A 29 8.01 15.55 -8.81
CA GLU A 29 8.81 15.58 -10.03
C GLU A 29 10.13 16.34 -9.82
N GLU A 30 10.08 17.50 -9.15
CA GLU A 30 11.26 18.31 -8.83
C GLU A 30 12.23 17.58 -7.88
N LEU A 31 11.70 16.99 -6.80
CA LEU A 31 12.48 16.20 -5.85
C LEU A 31 13.14 14.99 -6.55
N SER A 32 12.41 14.31 -7.43
CA SER A 32 12.93 13.17 -8.17
C SER A 32 14.12 13.57 -9.03
N ARG A 33 14.02 14.69 -9.74
CA ARG A 33 15.10 15.26 -10.55
C ARG A 33 16.30 15.62 -9.69
N THR A 34 16.07 16.36 -8.60
CA THR A 34 17.12 16.79 -7.67
C THR A 34 17.87 15.59 -7.08
N ILE A 35 17.15 14.55 -6.65
CA ILE A 35 17.78 13.34 -6.10
C ILE A 35 18.62 12.64 -7.15
N THR A 36 18.10 12.51 -8.39
CA THR A 36 18.82 11.86 -9.49
C THR A 36 20.10 12.60 -9.84
N GLU A 37 20.06 13.94 -9.89
CA GLU A 37 21.19 14.78 -10.26
C GLU A 37 22.25 14.92 -9.15
N THR A 38 21.82 14.89 -7.88
CA THR A 38 22.72 15.15 -6.73
C THR A 38 23.19 13.89 -6.02
N ALA A 39 22.60 12.73 -6.27
CA ALA A 39 23.02 11.48 -5.64
C ALA A 39 24.39 11.03 -6.16
N LEU A 40 25.28 10.66 -5.23
CA LEU A 40 26.67 10.30 -5.54
C LEU A 40 26.83 8.88 -6.11
N CYS A 41 25.81 8.05 -6.07
CA CYS A 41 25.89 6.66 -6.54
C CYS A 41 24.65 6.25 -7.34
N GLY A 42 24.78 5.25 -8.19
CA GLY A 42 23.70 4.75 -9.05
C GLY A 42 22.47 4.28 -8.27
N LEU A 43 22.62 3.74 -7.06
CA LEU A 43 21.50 3.36 -6.21
C LEU A 43 20.65 4.58 -5.81
N GLY A 44 21.31 5.66 -5.38
CA GLY A 44 20.61 6.90 -5.04
C GLY A 44 19.96 7.56 -6.25
N GLN A 45 20.63 7.55 -7.40
CA GLN A 45 20.10 8.08 -8.67
C GLN A 45 18.86 7.30 -9.15
N ALA A 46 18.83 5.99 -8.94
CA ALA A 46 17.70 5.13 -9.33
C ALA A 46 16.55 5.09 -8.30
N ALA A 47 16.74 5.61 -7.10
CA ALA A 47 15.77 5.53 -6.01
C ALA A 47 14.40 6.14 -6.36
N CYS A 48 14.36 7.14 -7.23
CA CYS A 48 13.15 7.85 -7.64
C CYS A 48 12.42 7.21 -8.82
N ASN A 49 13.02 6.24 -9.51
CA ASN A 49 12.47 5.65 -10.73
C ASN A 49 11.05 5.10 -10.56
N PRO A 50 10.68 4.40 -9.47
CA PRO A 50 9.31 3.95 -9.26
C PRO A 50 8.31 5.11 -9.24
N VAL A 51 8.62 6.21 -8.55
CA VAL A 51 7.73 7.37 -8.45
C VAL A 51 7.62 8.08 -9.79
N VAL A 52 8.73 8.33 -10.48
CA VAL A 52 8.74 8.98 -11.80
C VAL A 52 7.95 8.16 -12.83
N SER A 53 8.13 6.83 -12.84
CA SER A 53 7.41 5.97 -13.77
C SER A 53 5.92 5.92 -13.47
N THR A 54 5.51 5.83 -12.20
CA THR A 54 4.09 5.84 -11.83
C THR A 54 3.44 7.20 -12.11
N LEU A 55 4.09 8.31 -11.83
CA LEU A 55 3.60 9.65 -12.22
C LEU A 55 3.40 9.78 -13.73
N LYS A 56 4.30 9.20 -14.53
CA LYS A 56 4.20 9.24 -15.99
C LYS A 56 3.07 8.39 -16.55
N TYR A 57 2.92 7.16 -16.08
CA TYR A 57 1.99 6.19 -16.67
C TYR A 57 0.61 6.19 -16.00
N PHE A 58 0.51 6.55 -14.72
CA PHE A 58 -0.71 6.53 -13.92
C PHE A 58 -1.11 7.93 -13.41
N ARG A 59 -0.75 8.98 -14.15
CA ARG A 59 -1.05 10.38 -13.74
C ARG A 59 -2.53 10.62 -13.44
N LYS A 60 -3.43 9.93 -14.14
CA LYS A 60 -4.88 10.05 -13.91
C LYS A 60 -5.29 9.57 -12.51
N GLU A 61 -4.65 8.53 -12.00
CA GLU A 61 -4.90 8.02 -10.65
C GLU A 61 -4.39 9.00 -9.58
N TYR A 62 -3.21 9.58 -9.78
CA TYR A 62 -2.70 10.64 -8.92
C TYR A 62 -3.64 11.87 -8.91
N LEU A 63 -4.11 12.31 -10.08
CA LEU A 63 -5.05 13.43 -10.18
C LEU A 63 -6.36 13.13 -9.45
N ALA A 64 -6.90 11.92 -9.55
CA ALA A 64 -8.10 11.54 -8.81
C ALA A 64 -7.91 11.65 -7.29
N HIS A 65 -6.74 11.27 -6.76
CA HIS A 65 -6.43 11.43 -5.33
C HIS A 65 -6.28 12.89 -4.90
N VAL A 66 -5.67 13.75 -5.73
CA VAL A 66 -5.35 15.14 -5.32
C VAL A 66 -6.45 16.16 -5.71
N VAL A 67 -7.24 15.89 -6.74
CA VAL A 67 -8.30 16.79 -7.21
C VAL A 67 -9.67 16.33 -6.72
N ASP A 68 -9.99 15.05 -6.94
CA ASP A 68 -11.30 14.49 -6.62
C ASP A 68 -11.33 13.95 -5.18
N HIS A 69 -10.18 13.90 -4.49
CA HIS A 69 -10.01 13.28 -3.16
C HIS A 69 -10.60 11.88 -3.07
N HIS A 70 -10.45 11.13 -4.15
CA HIS A 70 -11.08 9.83 -4.35
C HIS A 70 -10.10 8.83 -4.97
N CYS A 71 -10.05 7.64 -4.41
CA CYS A 71 -9.25 6.55 -5.00
C CYS A 71 -10.06 5.83 -6.08
N PRO A 72 -9.66 5.87 -7.35
CA PRO A 72 -10.42 5.22 -8.42
C PRO A 72 -10.42 3.69 -8.34
N ILE A 73 -9.47 3.11 -7.58
CA ILE A 73 -9.33 1.66 -7.41
C ILE A 73 -10.16 1.17 -6.24
N CYS A 74 -10.07 1.83 -5.08
CA CYS A 74 -10.78 1.40 -3.87
C CYS A 74 -12.08 2.17 -3.62
N ASN A 75 -12.41 3.21 -4.41
CA ASN A 75 -13.61 4.03 -4.27
C ASN A 75 -13.81 4.60 -2.85
N GLY A 76 -12.71 4.86 -2.12
CA GLY A 76 -12.79 5.22 -0.71
C GLY A 76 -13.22 4.06 0.21
N ARG A 77 -13.54 2.91 -0.34
CA ARG A 77 -13.96 1.75 0.43
C ARG A 77 -12.76 1.11 1.11
N LYS A 78 -12.77 1.10 2.41
CA LYS A 78 -11.81 0.33 3.20
C LYS A 78 -12.15 -1.16 3.01
N ARG A 79 -11.39 -1.86 2.18
CA ARG A 79 -11.55 -3.31 2.07
C ARG A 79 -11.05 -3.94 3.35
N ARG A 80 -11.94 -4.55 4.12
CA ARG A 80 -11.54 -5.42 5.23
C ARG A 80 -11.27 -6.81 4.74
N LEU A 81 -10.14 -7.37 5.12
CA LEU A 81 -9.87 -8.78 4.91
C LEU A 81 -10.43 -9.57 6.09
N VAL A 82 -11.23 -10.58 5.80
CA VAL A 82 -11.88 -11.43 6.80
C VAL A 82 -11.58 -12.89 6.50
N ILE A 83 -11.33 -13.66 7.55
CA ILE A 83 -11.15 -15.10 7.46
C ILE A 83 -12.51 -15.76 7.75
N LYS A 84 -13.00 -16.56 6.81
CA LYS A 84 -14.21 -17.37 6.98
C LYS A 84 -13.90 -18.58 7.86
N PRO A 85 -14.48 -18.69 9.06
CA PRO A 85 -14.16 -19.78 9.99
C PRO A 85 -14.47 -21.16 9.43
N GLU A 86 -15.53 -21.27 8.61
CA GLU A 86 -16.00 -22.54 8.02
C GLU A 86 -14.95 -23.13 7.07
N LEU A 87 -14.20 -22.29 6.37
CA LEU A 87 -13.18 -22.69 5.39
C LEU A 87 -11.78 -22.74 6.01
N CYS A 88 -11.58 -22.08 7.15
CA CYS A 88 -10.29 -22.00 7.78
C CYS A 88 -9.92 -23.30 8.50
N LYS A 89 -8.85 -23.97 8.04
CA LYS A 89 -8.32 -25.19 8.67
C LYS A 89 -7.25 -24.93 9.74
N GLY A 90 -6.99 -23.67 10.10
CA GLY A 90 -6.02 -23.33 11.12
C GLY A 90 -4.58 -23.71 10.78
N CYS A 91 -4.18 -23.69 9.50
CA CYS A 91 -2.84 -24.10 9.05
C CYS A 91 -1.73 -23.08 9.36
N GLY A 92 -2.08 -21.87 9.77
CA GLY A 92 -1.15 -20.80 10.15
C GLY A 92 -0.34 -20.20 8.99
N LYS A 93 -0.61 -20.56 7.74
CA LYS A 93 0.16 -20.06 6.59
C LYS A 93 -0.03 -18.55 6.39
N CYS A 94 -1.25 -18.05 6.55
CA CYS A 94 -1.57 -16.64 6.48
C CYS A 94 -0.83 -15.83 7.57
N LYS A 95 -0.78 -16.35 8.81
CA LYS A 95 -0.07 -15.71 9.92
C LYS A 95 1.43 -15.57 9.65
N ARG A 96 2.08 -16.62 9.12
CA ARG A 96 3.51 -16.60 8.79
C ARG A 96 3.85 -15.64 7.64
N ASN A 97 2.90 -15.38 6.74
CA ASN A 97 3.09 -14.50 5.59
C ASN A 97 2.64 -13.04 5.86
N CYS A 98 2.14 -12.75 7.05
CA CYS A 98 1.71 -11.39 7.39
C CYS A 98 2.89 -10.55 7.87
N PRO A 99 3.33 -9.51 7.11
CA PRO A 99 4.46 -8.68 7.50
C PRO A 99 4.16 -7.79 8.71
N MET A 100 2.87 -7.55 9.01
CA MET A 100 2.41 -6.70 10.12
C MET A 100 1.97 -7.51 11.35
N GLU A 101 2.13 -8.83 11.31
CA GLU A 101 1.66 -9.72 12.38
C GLU A 101 0.18 -9.49 12.78
N ALA A 102 -0.61 -9.00 11.84
CA ALA A 102 -2.02 -8.65 12.04
C ALA A 102 -2.94 -9.89 12.11
N ILE A 103 -2.41 -11.10 12.07
CA ILE A 103 -3.22 -12.33 12.09
C ILE A 103 -2.93 -13.13 13.35
N SER A 104 -3.96 -13.34 14.15
CA SER A 104 -3.94 -14.15 15.37
C SER A 104 -4.70 -15.47 15.19
N GLY A 105 -4.38 -16.45 15.99
CA GLY A 105 -4.99 -17.78 15.99
C GLY A 105 -3.99 -18.86 16.31
N GLU A 106 -4.51 -20.03 16.69
CA GLU A 106 -3.75 -21.24 17.02
C GLU A 106 -3.84 -22.28 15.90
N ILE A 107 -2.89 -23.21 15.89
CA ILE A 107 -2.89 -24.32 14.92
C ILE A 107 -4.17 -25.17 15.11
N ARG A 108 -4.83 -25.50 14.00
CA ARG A 108 -6.12 -26.20 13.93
C ARG A 108 -7.33 -25.41 14.43
N MET A 109 -7.19 -24.12 14.76
CA MET A 109 -8.27 -23.23 15.11
C MET A 109 -8.42 -22.15 14.02
N PRO A 110 -9.61 -21.64 13.77
CA PRO A 110 -9.80 -20.52 12.84
C PRO A 110 -8.94 -19.32 13.26
N HIS A 111 -8.29 -18.67 12.29
CA HIS A 111 -7.52 -17.47 12.52
C HIS A 111 -8.41 -16.24 12.34
N THR A 112 -8.01 -15.12 12.94
CA THR A 112 -8.67 -13.82 12.81
C THR A 112 -7.69 -12.77 12.34
N ILE A 113 -8.18 -11.75 11.63
CA ILE A 113 -7.38 -10.61 11.15
C ILE A 113 -7.74 -9.38 11.99
N ASP A 114 -6.72 -8.75 12.57
CA ASP A 114 -6.82 -7.45 13.19
C ASP A 114 -6.73 -6.38 12.09
N ASN A 115 -7.87 -5.79 11.75
CA ASN A 115 -7.95 -4.81 10.66
C ASN A 115 -7.35 -3.45 11.03
N GLU A 116 -7.10 -3.15 12.30
CA GLU A 116 -6.40 -1.94 12.71
C GLU A 116 -4.89 -2.02 12.40
N LYS A 117 -4.31 -3.23 12.50
CA LYS A 117 -2.91 -3.50 12.14
C LYS A 117 -2.72 -3.88 10.68
N CYS A 118 -3.79 -4.26 10.01
CA CYS A 118 -3.73 -4.77 8.64
C CYS A 118 -3.52 -3.66 7.63
N ILE A 119 -2.44 -3.72 6.85
CA ILE A 119 -2.16 -2.80 5.74
C ILE A 119 -2.81 -3.22 4.41
N HIS A 120 -3.70 -4.18 4.41
CA HIS A 120 -4.46 -4.67 3.26
C HIS A 120 -3.59 -5.12 2.05
N CYS A 121 -2.36 -5.56 2.29
CA CYS A 121 -1.42 -5.96 1.23
C CYS A 121 -1.82 -7.22 0.44
N GLY A 122 -2.80 -8.00 0.90
CA GLY A 122 -3.28 -9.22 0.23
C GLY A 122 -2.36 -10.45 0.33
N ALA A 123 -1.18 -10.37 0.95
CA ALA A 123 -0.23 -11.48 1.05
C ALA A 123 -0.84 -12.74 1.68
N CYS A 124 -1.68 -12.57 2.69
CA CYS A 124 -2.39 -13.68 3.34
C CYS A 124 -3.45 -14.32 2.42
N TRP A 125 -4.12 -13.52 1.59
CA TRP A 125 -5.12 -13.99 0.64
C TRP A 125 -4.50 -14.91 -0.40
N GLY A 126 -3.44 -14.46 -1.08
CA GLY A 126 -2.70 -15.29 -2.04
C GLY A 126 -2.04 -16.53 -1.43
N ALA A 127 -1.72 -16.49 -0.12
CA ALA A 127 -1.10 -17.60 0.58
C ALA A 127 -2.09 -18.68 1.06
N CYS A 128 -3.40 -18.39 1.12
CA CYS A 128 -4.39 -19.32 1.68
C CYS A 128 -4.76 -20.42 0.68
N PRO A 129 -4.38 -21.71 0.92
CA PRO A 129 -4.69 -22.79 -0.01
C PRO A 129 -6.16 -23.23 0.05
N PHE A 130 -6.91 -22.75 1.05
CA PHE A 130 -8.32 -23.13 1.27
C PHE A 130 -9.30 -22.05 0.81
N GLY A 131 -8.82 -20.92 0.27
CA GLY A 131 -9.67 -19.80 -0.11
C GLY A 131 -10.51 -19.24 1.05
N ALA A 132 -9.99 -19.37 2.28
CA ALA A 132 -10.71 -18.97 3.48
C ALA A 132 -10.66 -17.46 3.76
N ILE A 133 -9.95 -16.67 2.96
CA ILE A 133 -9.80 -15.23 3.16
C ILE A 133 -10.54 -14.50 2.05
N ASP A 134 -11.37 -13.55 2.44
CA ASP A 134 -12.18 -12.76 1.54
C ASP A 134 -12.03 -11.27 1.84
N ALA A 135 -12.29 -10.43 0.85
CA ALA A 135 -12.35 -8.99 1.03
C ALA A 135 -13.82 -8.57 1.14
N ILE A 136 -14.19 -8.01 2.29
CA ILE A 136 -15.51 -7.41 2.49
C ILE A 136 -15.37 -5.90 2.27
N GLU A 137 -16.25 -5.33 1.45
CA GLU A 137 -16.36 -3.90 1.28
C GLU A 137 -17.26 -3.36 2.42
N GLU A 138 -16.80 -2.35 3.14
CA GLU A 138 -17.65 -1.59 4.07
C GLU A 138 -18.32 -0.48 3.28
N ASP A 139 -19.66 -0.43 3.36
CA ASP A 139 -20.48 0.67 2.86
C ASP A 139 -20.26 1.95 3.66
#